data_30b33d9ebf77bd391d1cf9608a1bd7f7
#
_entry.id   30b33d9ebf77bd391d1cf9608a1bd7f7
#
_cell.length_a   1.000
_cell.length_b   1.000
_cell.length_c   1.000
_cell.angle_alpha   90.00
_cell.angle_beta   90.00
_cell.angle_gamma   90.00
#
_symmetry.space_group_name_H-M   'P 1'
#
loop_
_entity.id
_entity.type
_entity.pdbx_description
1 polymer ?
#
loop_
_entity_poly.entity_id
_entity_poly.type
_entity_poly.pdbx_seq_one_letter_code
_entity_poly.pdbx_strand_id
1 'polypeptide(L)'
;MVHLWVRAEQRAHEERVGVTPEGVAARVKAGVRVTVEQSSVRAIGIEGYVAAGCEVGVENSWPDAPEDAIVFGLKELPEDGLPLRHRHIMFGHAYKGQPAGRVLLDRLKAGGGTLYDLEYLVGEDGRRVAAFGYWAGYAGAAVALKCWAAQARGGICGPLTRHDGKAALLADLAAEFLGLSRPRAIIIGALGRVGTGAADCLTAMGLAVTKWDMAETASGGPFAEVLGHEIFLNCILARPGCPVFVPASALRADRALTVIGDIACDPTSDFSPIKVYDRATEWDAPALRVAVDPVLDVTAIDNLPSMLPVESSVDYAGQLLPSLLTLGDLGGGVWRRAKLEFDRHVAV
;
A
#
# COMPACT_ATOMS: atom_id res chain seq x y z
N MET A 1 1.10 30.88 -11.91
CA MET A 1 1.26 30.43 -10.48
C MET A 1 0.80 28.99 -10.44
N VAL A 2 1.54 28.07 -9.80
CA VAL A 2 1.11 26.66 -9.71
C VAL A 2 -0.13 26.54 -8.83
N HIS A 3 -1.13 25.80 -9.30
CA HIS A 3 -2.33 25.49 -8.54
C HIS A 3 -2.39 23.97 -8.30
N LEU A 4 -2.29 23.54 -7.05
CA LEU A 4 -2.47 22.16 -6.63
C LEU A 4 -3.90 21.96 -6.15
N TRP A 5 -4.62 21.03 -6.79
CA TRP A 5 -5.98 20.63 -6.42
C TRP A 5 -5.95 19.24 -5.80
N VAL A 6 -6.17 19.12 -4.50
CA VAL A 6 -6.20 17.85 -3.77
C VAL A 6 -7.63 17.35 -3.74
N ARG A 7 -7.92 16.33 -4.56
CA ARG A 7 -9.27 15.75 -4.66
C ARG A 7 -9.63 14.85 -3.49
N ALA A 8 -10.90 14.60 -3.29
CA ALA A 8 -11.40 13.53 -2.44
C ALA A 8 -11.13 12.15 -3.07
N GLU A 9 -10.87 11.14 -2.23
CA GLU A 9 -10.75 9.76 -2.71
C GLU A 9 -12.14 9.14 -2.88
N GLN A 10 -12.29 8.31 -3.90
CA GLN A 10 -13.59 7.72 -4.29
C GLN A 10 -13.58 6.19 -4.21
N ARG A 11 -12.43 5.57 -3.93
CA ARG A 11 -12.31 4.13 -3.74
C ARG A 11 -12.76 3.73 -2.34
N ALA A 12 -13.50 2.63 -2.22
CA ALA A 12 -13.88 2.06 -0.94
C ALA A 12 -12.67 1.81 -0.03
N HIS A 13 -12.81 2.07 1.26
CA HIS A 13 -11.77 1.94 2.29
C HIS A 13 -10.51 2.81 2.06
N GLU A 14 -10.58 3.85 1.22
CA GLU A 14 -9.46 4.77 1.03
C GLU A 14 -9.70 6.07 1.77
N GLU A 15 -9.17 6.14 2.98
CA GLU A 15 -9.23 7.31 3.85
C GLU A 15 -7.89 8.05 3.93
N ARG A 16 -6.83 7.46 3.35
CA ARG A 16 -5.48 8.04 3.35
C ARG A 16 -5.41 9.28 2.48
N VAL A 17 -4.39 10.09 2.75
CA VAL A 17 -4.05 11.26 1.94
C VAL A 17 -2.56 11.24 1.58
N GLY A 18 -2.23 11.79 0.42
CA GLY A 18 -0.82 12.01 0.02
C GLY A 18 -0.32 13.43 0.31
N VAL A 19 -1.22 14.32 0.75
CA VAL A 19 -0.89 15.69 1.14
C VAL A 19 -1.56 15.95 2.50
N THR A 20 -0.76 16.25 3.52
CA THR A 20 -1.24 16.60 4.86
C THR A 20 -1.40 18.12 5.05
N PRO A 21 -2.04 18.60 6.13
CA PRO A 21 -2.06 20.03 6.46
C PRO A 21 -0.67 20.69 6.50
N GLU A 22 0.33 19.99 7.05
CA GLU A 22 1.72 20.47 7.08
C GLU A 22 2.28 20.63 5.65
N GLY A 23 1.97 19.66 4.77
CA GLY A 23 2.33 19.74 3.35
C GLY A 23 1.68 20.91 2.65
N VAL A 24 0.40 21.19 2.96
CA VAL A 24 -0.31 22.39 2.45
C VAL A 24 0.33 23.66 2.96
N ALA A 25 0.59 23.78 4.27
CA ALA A 25 1.24 24.96 4.84
C ALA A 25 2.58 25.27 4.18
N ALA A 26 3.42 24.23 3.94
CA ALA A 26 4.68 24.38 3.24
C ALA A 26 4.51 24.86 1.80
N ARG A 27 3.49 24.39 1.09
CA ARG A 27 3.18 24.80 -0.28
C ARG A 27 2.65 26.23 -0.36
N VAL A 28 1.72 26.60 0.51
CA VAL A 28 1.19 27.99 0.59
C VAL A 28 2.31 28.96 0.91
N LYS A 29 3.19 28.62 1.86
CA LYS A 29 4.38 29.43 2.16
C LYS A 29 5.33 29.59 0.96
N ALA A 30 5.40 28.60 0.08
CA ALA A 30 6.17 28.64 -1.16
C ALA A 30 5.44 29.39 -2.31
N GLY A 31 4.32 30.04 -2.05
CA GLY A 31 3.56 30.83 -3.04
C GLY A 31 2.71 29.98 -4.00
N VAL A 32 2.38 28.76 -3.64
CA VAL A 32 1.53 27.87 -4.43
C VAL A 32 0.09 27.99 -3.95
N ARG A 33 -0.83 28.13 -4.89
CA ARG A 33 -2.27 28.02 -4.61
C ARG A 33 -2.61 26.56 -4.34
N VAL A 34 -3.33 26.30 -3.27
CA VAL A 34 -3.77 24.95 -2.92
C VAL A 34 -5.28 24.96 -2.66
N THR A 35 -6.02 24.14 -3.39
CA THR A 35 -7.42 23.81 -3.11
C THR A 35 -7.50 22.38 -2.61
N VAL A 36 -8.21 22.17 -1.50
CA VAL A 36 -8.47 20.83 -0.95
C VAL A 36 -9.97 20.59 -0.95
N GLU A 37 -10.42 19.55 -1.62
CA GLU A 37 -11.84 19.19 -1.60
C GLU A 37 -12.29 18.75 -0.21
N GLN A 38 -13.52 19.06 0.15
CA GLN A 38 -14.19 18.37 1.25
C GLN A 38 -14.19 16.86 0.97
N SER A 39 -14.21 16.07 2.02
CA SER A 39 -14.27 14.62 1.91
C SER A 39 -14.99 14.04 3.12
N SER A 40 -16.00 13.24 2.85
CA SER A 40 -16.77 12.53 3.87
C SER A 40 -16.01 11.34 4.48
N VAL A 41 -14.92 10.90 3.85
CA VAL A 41 -14.17 9.67 4.24
C VAL A 41 -12.74 9.93 4.69
N ARG A 42 -12.16 11.10 4.39
CA ARG A 42 -10.75 11.39 4.67
C ARG A 42 -10.44 11.29 6.18
N ALA A 43 -9.40 10.53 6.54
CA ALA A 43 -9.00 10.34 7.94
C ALA A 43 -8.45 11.61 8.62
N ILE A 44 -7.95 12.58 7.85
CA ILE A 44 -7.47 13.89 8.34
C ILE A 44 -8.52 14.95 7.98
N GLY A 45 -9.17 15.54 9.00
CA GLY A 45 -10.25 16.50 8.81
C GLY A 45 -9.86 17.77 8.06
N ILE A 46 -10.84 18.40 7.40
CA ILE A 46 -10.65 19.60 6.55
C ILE A 46 -10.16 20.80 7.36
N GLU A 47 -10.44 20.87 8.65
CA GLU A 47 -10.13 21.99 9.54
C GLU A 47 -8.60 22.26 9.58
N GLY A 48 -7.81 21.18 9.62
CA GLY A 48 -6.34 21.28 9.58
C GLY A 48 -5.82 21.90 8.30
N TYR A 49 -6.45 21.58 7.17
CA TYR A 49 -6.09 22.14 5.85
C TYR A 49 -6.49 23.61 5.73
N VAL A 50 -7.66 23.98 6.24
CA VAL A 50 -8.12 25.38 6.30
C VAL A 50 -7.16 26.22 7.15
N ALA A 51 -6.76 25.73 8.31
CA ALA A 51 -5.78 26.40 9.17
C ALA A 51 -4.41 26.52 8.49
N ALA A 52 -4.06 25.62 7.57
CA ALA A 52 -2.84 25.66 6.77
C ALA A 52 -2.92 26.66 5.59
N GLY A 53 -4.09 27.28 5.34
CA GLY A 53 -4.27 28.34 4.35
C GLY A 53 -4.69 27.87 2.95
N CYS A 54 -5.29 26.67 2.81
CA CYS A 54 -5.87 26.25 1.54
C CYS A 54 -7.24 26.88 1.26
N GLU A 55 -7.63 26.88 0.01
CA GLU A 55 -9.02 27.02 -0.41
C GLU A 55 -9.76 25.68 -0.25
N VAL A 56 -11.06 25.73 0.01
CA VAL A 56 -11.89 24.53 0.14
C VAL A 56 -12.73 24.34 -1.13
N GLY A 57 -12.57 23.19 -1.79
CA GLY A 57 -13.40 22.75 -2.90
C GLY A 57 -14.58 21.87 -2.43
N VAL A 58 -15.60 21.79 -3.27
CA VAL A 58 -16.69 20.82 -3.08
C VAL A 58 -16.17 19.40 -3.33
N GLU A 59 -16.65 18.42 -2.59
CA GLU A 59 -16.28 17.01 -2.78
C GLU A 59 -16.55 16.56 -4.22
N ASN A 60 -15.55 15.94 -4.85
CA ASN A 60 -15.60 15.44 -6.23
C ASN A 60 -15.78 16.52 -7.32
N SER A 61 -15.43 17.79 -7.04
CA SER A 61 -15.51 18.88 -8.03
C SER A 61 -14.24 19.07 -8.88
N TRP A 62 -13.24 18.22 -8.72
CA TRP A 62 -11.99 18.27 -9.47
C TRP A 62 -12.15 18.28 -11.01
N PRO A 63 -13.21 17.69 -11.64
CA PRO A 63 -13.36 17.80 -13.09
C PRO A 63 -13.57 19.24 -13.59
N ASP A 64 -14.11 20.11 -12.71
CA ASP A 64 -14.37 21.53 -12.97
C ASP A 64 -13.23 22.44 -12.44
N ALA A 65 -12.12 21.86 -11.95
CA ALA A 65 -10.96 22.62 -11.55
C ALA A 65 -10.42 23.46 -12.72
N PRO A 66 -9.74 24.58 -12.46
CA PRO A 66 -9.09 25.37 -13.51
C PRO A 66 -8.17 24.48 -14.38
N GLU A 67 -8.14 24.75 -15.69
CA GLU A 67 -7.42 23.89 -16.65
C GLU A 67 -5.90 23.77 -16.36
N ASP A 68 -5.32 24.81 -15.75
CA ASP A 68 -3.91 24.83 -15.36
C ASP A 68 -3.63 24.12 -14.03
N ALA A 69 -4.68 23.70 -13.30
CA ALA A 69 -4.53 22.98 -12.04
C ALA A 69 -3.86 21.61 -12.23
N ILE A 70 -3.11 21.22 -11.21
CA ILE A 70 -2.56 19.87 -11.06
C ILE A 70 -3.44 19.14 -10.06
N VAL A 71 -4.17 18.12 -10.51
CA VAL A 71 -5.08 17.34 -9.68
C VAL A 71 -4.30 16.23 -8.99
N PHE A 72 -4.31 16.23 -7.67
CA PHE A 72 -3.66 15.24 -6.83
C PHE A 72 -4.68 14.32 -6.17
N GLY A 73 -4.44 13.03 -6.22
CA GLY A 73 -5.12 11.99 -5.46
C GLY A 73 -4.21 10.80 -5.23
N LEU A 74 -4.67 9.78 -4.52
CA LEU A 74 -3.91 8.55 -4.33
C LEU A 74 -4.36 7.46 -5.29
N LYS A 75 -5.66 7.20 -5.37
CA LYS A 75 -6.22 6.05 -6.08
C LYS A 75 -6.84 6.42 -7.42
N GLU A 76 -7.30 5.41 -8.11
CA GLU A 76 -7.86 5.48 -9.44
C GLU A 76 -9.07 6.44 -9.49
N LEU A 77 -9.32 6.99 -10.66
CA LEU A 77 -10.50 7.80 -10.94
C LEU A 77 -11.69 6.89 -11.31
N PRO A 78 -12.94 7.36 -11.13
CA PRO A 78 -14.11 6.64 -11.61
C PRO A 78 -14.02 6.30 -13.10
N GLU A 79 -14.47 5.12 -13.47
CA GLU A 79 -14.52 4.66 -14.87
C GLU A 79 -15.80 5.21 -15.59
N ASP A 80 -15.95 6.52 -15.63
CA ASP A 80 -17.06 7.22 -16.26
C ASP A 80 -16.90 7.45 -17.78
N GLY A 81 -15.75 7.07 -18.34
CA GLY A 81 -15.42 7.22 -19.75
C GLY A 81 -15.13 8.66 -20.19
N LEU A 82 -15.20 9.65 -19.31
CA LEU A 82 -15.00 11.05 -19.68
C LEU A 82 -13.50 11.34 -19.97
N PRO A 83 -13.21 12.20 -20.98
CA PRO A 83 -11.86 12.63 -21.27
C PRO A 83 -11.23 13.39 -20.08
N LEU A 84 -9.97 13.10 -19.77
CA LEU A 84 -9.22 13.71 -18.67
C LEU A 84 -8.32 14.83 -19.21
N ARG A 85 -8.60 16.07 -18.80
CA ARG A 85 -7.93 17.30 -19.33
C ARG A 85 -6.74 17.73 -18.48
N HIS A 86 -6.77 17.46 -17.17
CA HIS A 86 -5.79 17.97 -16.22
C HIS A 86 -4.49 17.15 -16.20
N ARG A 87 -3.50 17.70 -15.56
CA ARG A 87 -2.34 16.96 -15.10
C ARG A 87 -2.72 16.26 -13.80
N HIS A 88 -2.63 14.94 -13.79
CA HIS A 88 -2.98 14.11 -12.64
C HIS A 88 -1.73 13.54 -11.98
N ILE A 89 -1.68 13.61 -10.65
CA ILE A 89 -0.69 12.93 -9.81
C ILE A 89 -1.47 11.89 -8.98
N MET A 90 -1.28 10.60 -9.28
CA MET A 90 -1.96 9.49 -8.58
C MET A 90 -1.30 8.16 -8.90
N PHE A 91 -1.66 7.09 -8.20
CA PHE A 91 -1.37 5.72 -8.62
C PHE A 91 -2.33 5.34 -9.74
N GLY A 92 -1.84 5.29 -10.96
CA GLY A 92 -2.66 5.02 -12.14
C GLY A 92 -2.77 3.54 -12.50
N HIS A 93 -1.82 2.72 -12.05
CA HIS A 93 -1.73 1.28 -12.39
C HIS A 93 -1.85 1.02 -13.90
N ALA A 94 -1.31 1.94 -14.74
CA ALA A 94 -1.61 1.99 -16.17
C ALA A 94 -0.54 1.36 -17.08
N TYR A 95 0.63 0.97 -16.53
CA TYR A 95 1.79 0.66 -17.35
C TYR A 95 2.20 -0.83 -17.36
N LYS A 96 1.40 -1.70 -16.74
CA LYS A 96 1.69 -3.14 -16.65
C LYS A 96 0.72 -3.99 -17.47
N GLY A 97 0.00 -3.38 -18.42
CA GLY A 97 -0.92 -4.09 -19.32
C GLY A 97 -2.28 -4.43 -18.73
N GLN A 98 -2.63 -3.87 -17.57
CA GLN A 98 -3.97 -4.05 -16.99
C GLN A 98 -5.04 -3.38 -17.88
N PRO A 99 -6.23 -4.00 -18.08
CA PRO A 99 -7.29 -3.44 -18.92
C PRO A 99 -7.75 -2.05 -18.46
N ALA A 100 -7.96 -1.84 -17.15
CA ALA A 100 -8.33 -0.54 -16.58
C ALA A 100 -7.26 0.53 -16.83
N GLY A 101 -5.97 0.15 -16.82
CA GLY A 101 -4.88 1.05 -17.15
C GLY A 101 -4.93 1.58 -18.57
N ARG A 102 -5.33 0.73 -19.55
CA ARG A 102 -5.51 1.16 -20.93
C ARG A 102 -6.66 2.17 -21.07
N VAL A 103 -7.77 1.91 -20.40
CA VAL A 103 -8.92 2.84 -20.36
C VAL A 103 -8.49 4.20 -19.82
N LEU A 104 -7.72 4.23 -18.74
CA LEU A 104 -7.19 5.48 -18.17
C LEU A 104 -6.30 6.24 -19.15
N LEU A 105 -5.37 5.55 -19.83
CA LEU A 105 -4.48 6.17 -20.82
C LEU A 105 -5.26 6.74 -22.02
N ASP A 106 -6.28 6.03 -22.51
CA ASP A 106 -7.12 6.47 -23.60
C ASP A 106 -7.94 7.73 -23.23
N ARG A 107 -8.45 7.81 -21.99
CA ARG A 107 -9.12 9.01 -21.45
C ARG A 107 -8.19 10.22 -21.36
N LEU A 108 -6.96 10.01 -20.90
CA LEU A 108 -5.94 11.07 -20.85
C LEU A 108 -5.54 11.53 -22.25
N LYS A 109 -5.38 10.60 -23.19
CA LYS A 109 -5.10 10.90 -24.61
C LYS A 109 -6.22 11.73 -25.23
N ALA A 110 -7.47 11.34 -24.99
CA ALA A 110 -8.66 12.01 -25.52
C ALA A 110 -8.84 13.44 -24.95
N GLY A 111 -8.47 13.64 -23.68
CA GLY A 111 -8.60 14.95 -23.02
C GLY A 111 -7.35 15.84 -23.09
N GLY A 112 -6.23 15.34 -23.59
CA GLY A 112 -4.96 16.06 -23.58
C GLY A 112 -4.30 16.15 -22.20
N GLY A 113 -4.78 15.36 -21.23
CA GLY A 113 -4.23 15.32 -19.88
C GLY A 113 -2.89 14.57 -19.79
N THR A 114 -2.31 14.57 -18.60
CA THR A 114 -1.02 13.92 -18.34
C THR A 114 -1.08 13.19 -17.01
N LEU A 115 -0.51 11.98 -16.92
CA LEU A 115 -0.35 11.24 -15.68
C LEU A 115 1.10 11.34 -15.18
N TYR A 116 1.26 11.80 -13.95
CA TYR A 116 2.46 11.67 -13.14
C TYR A 116 2.20 10.54 -12.13
N ASP A 117 2.44 9.31 -12.56
CA ASP A 117 2.13 8.14 -11.75
C ASP A 117 3.06 8.05 -10.53
N LEU A 118 2.46 7.99 -9.34
CA LEU A 118 3.18 7.91 -8.07
C LEU A 118 4.02 6.62 -7.94
N GLU A 119 3.67 5.57 -8.67
CA GLU A 119 4.50 4.35 -8.72
C GLU A 119 5.81 4.58 -9.48
N TYR A 120 5.80 5.49 -10.45
CA TYR A 120 6.95 5.83 -11.32
C TYR A 120 7.57 7.18 -10.98
N LEU A 121 7.13 7.79 -9.88
CA LEU A 121 7.81 8.96 -9.32
C LEU A 121 9.08 8.49 -8.58
N VAL A 122 10.18 8.41 -9.32
CA VAL A 122 11.43 7.80 -8.86
C VAL A 122 12.58 8.79 -8.77
N GLY A 123 13.49 8.56 -7.82
CA GLY A 123 14.75 9.27 -7.69
C GLY A 123 15.73 8.93 -8.82
N GLU A 124 16.94 9.49 -8.76
CA GLU A 124 18.02 9.17 -9.71
C GLU A 124 18.51 7.73 -9.55
N ASP A 125 18.37 7.18 -8.35
CA ASP A 125 18.68 5.79 -8.02
C ASP A 125 17.61 4.78 -8.49
N GLY A 126 16.54 5.25 -9.16
CA GLY A 126 15.41 4.43 -9.62
C GLY A 126 14.44 3.98 -8.51
N ARG A 127 14.65 4.41 -7.25
CA ARG A 127 13.73 4.08 -6.16
C ARG A 127 12.58 5.07 -6.11
N ARG A 128 11.39 4.58 -5.75
CA ARG A 128 10.22 5.44 -5.51
C ARG A 128 10.52 6.47 -4.43
N VAL A 129 10.13 7.73 -4.66
CA VAL A 129 10.32 8.82 -3.69
C VAL A 129 9.44 8.66 -2.46
N ALA A 130 8.27 8.06 -2.61
CA ALA A 130 7.36 7.78 -1.50
C ALA A 130 6.71 6.39 -1.65
N ALA A 131 6.51 5.69 -0.56
CA ALA A 131 5.85 4.39 -0.53
C ALA A 131 5.25 4.10 0.85
N PHE A 132 4.14 3.40 0.88
CA PHE A 132 3.44 2.97 2.10
C PHE A 132 4.05 1.71 2.76
N GLY A 133 5.25 1.28 2.32
CA GLY A 133 5.79 -0.05 2.64
C GLY A 133 5.90 -0.35 4.14
N TYR A 134 6.32 0.60 4.98
CA TYR A 134 6.41 0.39 6.42
C TYR A 134 5.04 0.03 7.02
N TRP A 135 4.01 0.81 6.70
CA TRP A 135 2.65 0.58 7.22
C TRP A 135 1.95 -0.62 6.57
N ALA A 136 2.31 -0.98 5.34
CA ALA A 136 1.90 -2.25 4.74
C ALA A 136 2.44 -3.44 5.56
N GLY A 137 3.72 -3.40 5.93
CA GLY A 137 4.34 -4.40 6.79
C GLY A 137 3.70 -4.46 8.17
N TYR A 138 3.52 -3.31 8.81
CA TYR A 138 2.93 -3.23 10.14
C TYR A 138 1.51 -3.79 10.19
N ALA A 139 0.65 -3.35 9.26
CA ALA A 139 -0.73 -3.82 9.17
C ALA A 139 -0.82 -5.29 8.72
N GLY A 140 0.02 -5.72 7.77
CA GLY A 140 0.06 -7.12 7.32
C GLY A 140 0.46 -8.09 8.43
N ALA A 141 1.41 -7.71 9.27
CA ALA A 141 1.75 -8.48 10.46
C ALA A 141 0.59 -8.52 11.46
N ALA A 142 -0.12 -7.41 11.66
CA ALA A 142 -1.31 -7.37 12.52
C ALA A 142 -2.41 -8.31 12.00
N VAL A 143 -2.67 -8.34 10.69
CA VAL A 143 -3.66 -9.26 10.08
C VAL A 143 -3.23 -10.72 10.28
N ALA A 144 -1.95 -11.05 10.06
CA ALA A 144 -1.44 -12.40 10.30
C ALA A 144 -1.61 -12.83 11.77
N LEU A 145 -1.41 -11.91 12.71
CA LEU A 145 -1.67 -12.15 14.15
C LEU A 145 -3.15 -12.41 14.42
N LYS A 146 -4.06 -11.63 13.82
CA LYS A 146 -5.52 -11.86 13.93
C LYS A 146 -5.91 -13.24 13.37
N CYS A 147 -5.34 -13.62 12.22
CA CYS A 147 -5.58 -14.94 11.63
C CYS A 147 -5.12 -16.05 12.59
N TRP A 148 -3.93 -15.94 13.17
CA TRP A 148 -3.42 -16.92 14.11
C TRP A 148 -4.27 -17.00 15.38
N ALA A 149 -4.67 -15.86 15.95
CA ALA A 149 -5.52 -15.82 17.14
C ALA A 149 -6.90 -16.45 16.88
N ALA A 150 -7.50 -16.20 15.70
CA ALA A 150 -8.75 -16.83 15.29
C ALA A 150 -8.62 -18.35 15.17
N GLN A 151 -7.53 -18.85 14.56
CA GLN A 151 -7.22 -20.29 14.48
C GLN A 151 -7.08 -20.93 15.87
N ALA A 152 -6.35 -20.28 16.79
CA ALA A 152 -6.16 -20.76 18.15
C ALA A 152 -7.49 -20.91 18.93
N ARG A 153 -8.56 -20.24 18.47
CA ARG A 153 -9.94 -20.37 18.97
C ARG A 153 -10.83 -21.28 18.11
N GLY A 154 -10.25 -22.00 17.15
CA GLY A 154 -10.97 -22.93 16.27
C GLY A 154 -11.74 -22.27 15.13
N GLY A 155 -11.49 -20.97 14.84
CA GLY A 155 -12.16 -20.19 13.81
C GLY A 155 -11.29 -19.87 12.59
N ILE A 156 -11.72 -18.84 11.86
CA ILE A 156 -10.99 -18.15 10.79
C ILE A 156 -11.12 -16.64 11.04
N CYS A 157 -10.14 -15.86 10.58
CA CYS A 157 -10.16 -14.41 10.76
C CYS A 157 -11.41 -13.79 10.15
N GLY A 158 -12.15 -13.01 10.93
CA GLY A 158 -13.30 -12.23 10.49
C GLY A 158 -12.91 -10.94 9.77
N PRO A 159 -13.90 -10.12 9.34
CA PRO A 159 -13.67 -8.87 8.64
C PRO A 159 -12.72 -7.93 9.38
N LEU A 160 -11.90 -7.22 8.61
CA LEU A 160 -10.99 -6.20 9.13
C LEU A 160 -11.70 -4.86 9.26
N THR A 161 -11.18 -4.02 10.15
CA THR A 161 -11.61 -2.64 10.33
C THR A 161 -10.40 -1.72 10.37
N ARG A 162 -10.60 -0.44 10.02
CA ARG A 162 -9.61 0.58 10.30
C ARG A 162 -9.48 0.84 11.80
N HIS A 163 -8.36 1.40 12.20
CA HIS A 163 -8.10 1.80 13.58
C HIS A 163 -7.74 3.29 13.64
N ASP A 164 -8.14 3.94 14.75
CA ASP A 164 -7.85 5.36 14.99
C ASP A 164 -6.37 5.60 15.38
N GLY A 165 -5.51 4.66 15.11
CA GLY A 165 -4.07 4.75 15.26
C GLY A 165 -3.45 3.46 15.76
N LYS A 166 -2.12 3.45 15.75
CA LYS A 166 -1.28 2.31 16.16
C LYS A 166 -1.62 1.78 17.55
N ALA A 167 -1.91 2.69 18.51
CA ALA A 167 -2.25 2.28 19.87
C ALA A 167 -3.57 1.51 19.95
N ALA A 168 -4.57 1.93 19.18
CA ALA A 168 -5.86 1.25 19.09
C ALA A 168 -5.73 -0.14 18.46
N LEU A 169 -4.95 -0.26 17.37
CA LEU A 169 -4.65 -1.56 16.75
C LEU A 169 -3.95 -2.52 17.72
N LEU A 170 -2.93 -2.04 18.46
CA LEU A 170 -2.22 -2.89 19.44
C LEU A 170 -3.11 -3.31 20.60
N ALA A 171 -4.02 -2.43 21.07
CA ALA A 171 -4.97 -2.76 22.12
C ALA A 171 -5.97 -3.84 21.65
N ASP A 172 -6.46 -3.74 20.42
CA ASP A 172 -7.33 -4.73 19.78
C ASP A 172 -6.63 -6.10 19.66
N LEU A 173 -5.40 -6.11 19.13
CA LEU A 173 -4.57 -7.32 19.09
C LEU A 173 -4.33 -7.92 20.48
N ALA A 174 -4.02 -7.09 21.47
CA ALA A 174 -3.77 -7.56 22.84
C ALA A 174 -5.02 -8.25 23.43
N ALA A 175 -6.21 -7.72 23.15
CA ALA A 175 -7.47 -8.34 23.55
C ALA A 175 -7.69 -9.70 22.86
N GLU A 176 -7.41 -9.80 21.55
CA GLU A 176 -7.49 -11.07 20.82
C GLU A 176 -6.48 -12.11 21.31
N PHE A 177 -5.34 -11.68 21.84
CA PHE A 177 -4.30 -12.58 22.38
C PHE A 177 -4.46 -12.92 23.87
N LEU A 178 -5.53 -12.46 24.51
CA LEU A 178 -5.74 -12.77 25.92
C LEU A 178 -5.90 -14.29 26.15
N GLY A 179 -5.04 -14.83 27.01
CA GLY A 179 -5.01 -16.28 27.30
C GLY A 179 -4.34 -17.14 26.24
N LEU A 180 -3.80 -16.57 25.16
CA LEU A 180 -3.05 -17.29 24.12
C LEU A 180 -1.53 -17.19 24.34
N SER A 181 -0.82 -18.23 23.93
CA SER A 181 0.64 -18.20 23.79
C SER A 181 1.07 -17.23 22.67
N ARG A 182 2.36 -17.01 22.51
CA ARG A 182 2.90 -16.22 21.40
C ARG A 182 3.50 -17.16 20.35
N PRO A 183 3.05 -17.08 19.07
CA PRO A 183 3.65 -17.86 18.00
C PRO A 183 5.06 -17.36 17.67
N ARG A 184 5.87 -18.23 17.08
CA ARG A 184 7.12 -17.84 16.45
C ARG A 184 6.82 -17.33 15.05
N ALA A 185 7.49 -16.26 14.65
CA ALA A 185 7.30 -15.67 13.35
C ALA A 185 8.62 -15.57 12.59
N ILE A 186 8.59 -15.82 11.29
CA ILE A 186 9.69 -15.58 10.37
C ILE A 186 9.28 -14.56 9.32
N ILE A 187 10.17 -13.60 9.03
CA ILE A 187 9.99 -12.58 8.00
C ILE A 187 11.08 -12.80 6.95
N ILE A 188 10.71 -12.88 5.67
CA ILE A 188 11.65 -12.79 4.54
C ILE A 188 11.50 -11.42 3.87
N GLY A 189 12.62 -10.72 3.66
CA GLY A 189 12.68 -9.31 3.30
C GLY A 189 12.68 -8.38 4.52
N ALA A 190 13.24 -8.86 5.62
CA ALA A 190 13.16 -8.22 6.94
C ALA A 190 13.90 -6.88 7.01
N LEU A 191 14.89 -6.62 6.15
CA LEU A 191 15.68 -5.39 6.14
C LEU A 191 15.04 -4.27 5.31
N GLY A 192 14.03 -4.60 4.50
CA GLY A 192 13.27 -3.62 3.72
C GLY A 192 12.25 -2.84 4.57
N ARG A 193 11.66 -1.79 3.98
CA ARG A 193 10.62 -0.97 4.68
C ARG A 193 9.45 -1.84 5.17
N VAL A 194 8.98 -2.76 4.33
CA VAL A 194 7.87 -3.67 4.67
C VAL A 194 8.26 -4.57 5.83
N GLY A 195 9.41 -5.23 5.72
CA GLY A 195 9.90 -6.13 6.77
C GLY A 195 10.16 -5.43 8.09
N THR A 196 10.66 -4.19 8.07
CA THR A 196 10.84 -3.36 9.27
C THR A 196 9.51 -3.10 9.96
N GLY A 197 8.49 -2.66 9.22
CA GLY A 197 7.16 -2.44 9.78
C GLY A 197 6.53 -3.71 10.36
N ALA A 198 6.68 -4.83 9.65
CA ALA A 198 6.21 -6.13 10.12
C ALA A 198 6.93 -6.57 11.43
N ALA A 199 8.25 -6.44 11.46
CA ALA A 199 9.04 -6.76 12.66
C ALA A 199 8.65 -5.90 13.86
N ASP A 200 8.40 -4.61 13.66
CA ASP A 200 8.01 -3.69 14.72
C ASP A 200 6.63 -4.04 15.30
N CYS A 201 5.67 -4.42 14.46
CA CYS A 201 4.36 -4.89 14.93
C CYS A 201 4.47 -6.17 15.76
N LEU A 202 5.18 -7.18 15.25
CA LEU A 202 5.37 -8.45 15.96
C LEU A 202 6.11 -8.25 17.29
N THR A 203 7.15 -7.42 17.29
CA THR A 203 7.92 -7.09 18.50
C THR A 203 7.07 -6.35 19.53
N ALA A 204 6.21 -5.40 19.09
CA ALA A 204 5.29 -4.68 19.98
C ALA A 204 4.29 -5.64 20.64
N MET A 205 3.94 -6.76 19.98
CA MET A 205 3.10 -7.82 20.52
C MET A 205 3.87 -8.88 21.32
N GLY A 206 5.19 -8.70 21.52
CA GLY A 206 6.04 -9.57 22.32
C GLY A 206 6.42 -10.89 21.67
N LEU A 207 6.43 -10.97 20.33
CA LEU A 207 6.83 -12.17 19.62
C LEU A 207 8.35 -12.24 19.43
N ALA A 208 8.89 -13.45 19.42
CA ALA A 208 10.20 -13.75 18.87
C ALA A 208 10.13 -13.76 17.33
N VAL A 209 10.99 -12.98 16.68
CA VAL A 209 10.98 -12.78 15.23
C VAL A 209 12.30 -13.25 14.64
N THR A 210 12.23 -14.23 13.74
CA THR A 210 13.34 -14.63 12.88
C THR A 210 13.36 -13.71 11.65
N LYS A 211 14.47 -13.02 11.42
CA LYS A 211 14.62 -12.03 10.35
C LYS A 211 15.54 -12.57 9.27
N TRP A 212 14.99 -12.81 8.07
CA TRP A 212 15.72 -13.26 6.89
C TRP A 212 15.65 -12.23 5.77
N ASP A 213 16.71 -12.18 4.98
CA ASP A 213 16.80 -11.37 3.77
C ASP A 213 17.56 -12.14 2.68
N MET A 214 18.23 -11.43 1.77
CA MET A 214 18.94 -12.03 0.64
C MET A 214 20.04 -13.00 1.06
N ALA A 215 20.72 -12.76 2.18
CA ALA A 215 21.81 -13.60 2.65
C ALA A 215 21.32 -15.00 3.04
N GLU A 216 20.24 -15.08 3.80
CA GLU A 216 19.67 -16.34 4.29
C GLU A 216 18.97 -17.11 3.16
N THR A 217 18.43 -16.39 2.15
CA THR A 217 17.72 -17.00 1.02
C THR A 217 18.62 -17.34 -0.18
N ALA A 218 19.91 -17.00 -0.13
CA ALA A 218 20.86 -17.17 -1.23
C ALA A 218 21.11 -18.64 -1.64
N SER A 219 20.89 -19.59 -0.71
CA SER A 219 21.03 -21.03 -0.98
C SER A 219 19.93 -21.63 -1.88
N GLY A 220 18.91 -20.83 -2.21
CA GLY A 220 17.72 -21.29 -2.91
C GLY A 220 16.73 -21.98 -1.95
N GLY A 221 15.46 -22.04 -2.37
CA GLY A 221 14.39 -22.68 -1.57
C GLY A 221 14.09 -24.10 -2.05
N PRO A 222 13.09 -24.76 -1.45
CA PRO A 222 12.28 -24.30 -0.31
C PRO A 222 13.02 -24.39 1.03
N PHE A 223 12.54 -23.64 2.03
CA PHE A 223 13.22 -23.51 3.32
C PHE A 223 12.44 -24.21 4.44
N ALA A 224 13.08 -25.20 5.09
CA ALA A 224 12.49 -25.92 6.23
C ALA A 224 12.20 -24.98 7.41
N GLU A 225 13.00 -23.94 7.59
CA GLU A 225 12.84 -22.92 8.62
C GLU A 225 11.51 -22.17 8.52
N VAL A 226 11.05 -21.90 7.29
CA VAL A 226 9.73 -21.27 7.06
C VAL A 226 8.62 -22.18 7.57
N LEU A 227 8.70 -23.50 7.29
CA LEU A 227 7.72 -24.48 7.77
C LEU A 227 7.80 -24.72 9.28
N GLY A 228 8.94 -24.41 9.90
CA GLY A 228 9.19 -24.56 11.33
C GLY A 228 8.65 -23.42 12.20
N HIS A 229 8.13 -22.33 11.63
CA HIS A 229 7.52 -21.20 12.33
C HIS A 229 6.00 -21.23 12.16
N GLU A 230 5.25 -20.77 13.15
CA GLU A 230 3.79 -20.74 13.10
C GLU A 230 3.27 -19.65 12.13
N ILE A 231 4.01 -18.53 11.99
CA ILE A 231 3.68 -17.42 11.09
C ILE A 231 4.86 -17.16 10.14
N PHE A 232 4.57 -17.10 8.86
CA PHE A 232 5.50 -16.60 7.84
C PHE A 232 4.99 -15.30 7.21
N LEU A 233 5.82 -14.26 7.15
CA LEU A 233 5.52 -13.00 6.47
C LEU A 233 6.44 -12.82 5.26
N ASN A 234 5.83 -12.74 4.07
CA ASN A 234 6.52 -12.38 2.84
C ASN A 234 6.51 -10.86 2.65
N CYS A 235 7.69 -10.25 2.74
CA CYS A 235 7.90 -8.82 2.63
C CYS A 235 8.72 -8.42 1.39
N ILE A 236 8.85 -9.31 0.41
CA ILE A 236 9.57 -9.03 -0.83
C ILE A 236 8.62 -9.01 -2.03
N LEU A 237 8.86 -8.10 -2.96
CA LEU A 237 8.31 -8.20 -4.30
C LEU A 237 9.19 -9.14 -5.12
N ALA A 238 8.66 -10.31 -5.48
CA ALA A 238 9.37 -11.32 -6.22
C ALA A 238 9.72 -10.83 -7.65
N ARG A 239 10.85 -11.31 -8.15
CA ARG A 239 11.37 -11.02 -9.49
C ARG A 239 11.83 -12.34 -10.13
N PRO A 240 12.10 -12.37 -11.44
CA PRO A 240 12.72 -13.53 -12.08
C PRO A 240 13.93 -14.03 -11.29
N GLY A 241 13.96 -15.34 -11.01
CA GLY A 241 15.01 -15.97 -10.19
C GLY A 241 14.75 -15.98 -8.68
N CYS A 242 13.65 -15.44 -8.20
CA CYS A 242 13.26 -15.58 -6.80
C CYS A 242 13.02 -17.07 -6.46
N PRO A 243 13.65 -17.61 -5.39
CA PRO A 243 13.40 -18.98 -4.99
C PRO A 243 11.99 -19.16 -4.44
N VAL A 244 11.47 -20.37 -4.52
CA VAL A 244 10.19 -20.74 -3.89
C VAL A 244 10.40 -20.89 -2.38
N PHE A 245 9.67 -20.13 -1.57
CA PHE A 245 9.74 -20.22 -0.11
C PHE A 245 8.78 -21.26 0.43
N VAL A 246 7.53 -21.28 -0.08
CA VAL A 246 6.50 -22.23 0.32
C VAL A 246 5.99 -22.95 -0.94
N PRO A 247 6.46 -24.17 -1.22
CA PRO A 247 6.02 -24.96 -2.37
C PRO A 247 4.62 -25.56 -2.12
N ALA A 248 3.93 -25.99 -3.16
CA ALA A 248 2.62 -26.66 -3.06
C ALA A 248 2.67 -27.93 -2.19
N SER A 249 3.81 -28.60 -2.13
CA SER A 249 4.01 -29.78 -1.25
C SER A 249 3.92 -29.46 0.26
N ALA A 250 4.09 -28.17 0.64
CA ALA A 250 3.95 -27.73 2.02
C ALA A 250 2.56 -27.99 2.61
N LEU A 251 1.51 -28.09 1.77
CA LEU A 251 0.16 -28.43 2.22
C LEU A 251 0.06 -29.83 2.87
N ARG A 252 1.00 -30.72 2.53
CA ARG A 252 1.03 -32.13 3.02
C ARG A 252 2.25 -32.41 3.90
N ALA A 253 3.11 -31.41 4.11
CA ALA A 253 4.32 -31.56 4.92
C ALA A 253 3.97 -31.52 6.41
N ASP A 254 4.82 -32.17 7.22
CA ASP A 254 4.86 -31.90 8.66
C ASP A 254 5.38 -30.46 8.87
N ARG A 255 4.57 -29.62 9.51
CA ARG A 255 4.86 -28.19 9.64
C ARG A 255 4.22 -27.58 10.89
N ALA A 256 4.89 -26.63 11.45
CA ALA A 256 4.34 -25.71 12.44
C ALA A 256 3.57 -24.54 11.77
N LEU A 257 3.85 -24.26 10.50
CA LEU A 257 3.30 -23.13 9.76
C LEU A 257 1.78 -23.25 9.62
N THR A 258 1.07 -22.27 10.15
CA THR A 258 -0.40 -22.19 10.12
C THR A 258 -0.92 -20.90 9.51
N VAL A 259 -0.09 -19.83 9.45
CA VAL A 259 -0.46 -18.55 8.81
C VAL A 259 0.64 -18.06 7.90
N ILE A 260 0.25 -17.68 6.69
CA ILE A 260 1.10 -16.95 5.73
C ILE A 260 0.51 -15.56 5.53
N GLY A 261 1.29 -14.53 5.82
CA GLY A 261 1.00 -13.15 5.43
C GLY A 261 1.79 -12.79 4.18
N ASP A 262 1.17 -12.85 3.00
CA ASP A 262 1.79 -12.37 1.77
C ASP A 262 1.51 -10.88 1.59
N ILE A 263 2.41 -10.04 2.14
CA ILE A 263 2.26 -8.58 2.12
C ILE A 263 2.59 -8.01 0.74
N ALA A 264 3.33 -8.74 -0.08
CA ALA A 264 3.57 -8.37 -1.48
C ALA A 264 2.29 -8.46 -2.34
N CYS A 265 1.37 -9.34 -1.96
CA CYS A 265 0.06 -9.53 -2.59
C CYS A 265 0.12 -9.72 -4.11
N ASP A 266 0.96 -10.64 -4.58
CA ASP A 266 1.13 -10.94 -6.01
C ASP A 266 0.92 -12.44 -6.31
N PRO A 267 -0.28 -12.99 -6.02
CA PRO A 267 -0.55 -14.42 -6.10
C PRO A 267 -0.48 -14.99 -7.53
N THR A 268 -0.76 -14.15 -8.52
CA THR A 268 -0.83 -14.57 -9.93
C THR A 268 0.51 -14.46 -10.67
N SER A 269 1.54 -13.94 -10.01
CA SER A 269 2.87 -13.83 -10.60
C SER A 269 3.52 -15.20 -10.76
N ASP A 270 4.11 -15.44 -11.92
CA ASP A 270 4.93 -16.63 -12.18
C ASP A 270 6.10 -16.75 -11.19
N PHE A 271 6.54 -15.61 -10.65
CA PHE A 271 7.66 -15.50 -9.73
C PHE A 271 7.24 -15.52 -8.25
N SER A 272 5.93 -15.61 -7.94
CA SER A 272 5.45 -15.69 -6.55
C SER A 272 6.18 -16.79 -5.79
N PRO A 273 6.81 -16.50 -4.64
CA PRO A 273 7.54 -17.51 -3.87
C PRO A 273 6.62 -18.42 -3.04
N ILE A 274 5.31 -18.18 -3.06
CA ILE A 274 4.30 -18.91 -2.30
C ILE A 274 3.36 -19.61 -3.29
N LYS A 275 3.42 -20.94 -3.36
CA LYS A 275 2.72 -21.75 -4.36
C LYS A 275 1.50 -22.52 -3.78
N VAL A 276 0.93 -22.02 -2.67
CA VAL A 276 -0.19 -22.69 -1.97
C VAL A 276 -1.52 -21.96 -2.13
N TYR A 277 -1.54 -20.83 -2.82
CA TYR A 277 -2.74 -20.01 -3.06
C TYR A 277 -2.66 -19.29 -4.42
N ASP A 278 -3.78 -18.79 -4.92
CA ASP A 278 -3.93 -18.29 -6.31
C ASP A 278 -4.71 -16.98 -6.45
N ARG A 279 -5.18 -16.39 -5.34
CA ARG A 279 -5.96 -15.15 -5.36
C ARG A 279 -5.73 -14.28 -4.15
N ALA A 280 -5.87 -12.98 -4.32
CA ALA A 280 -5.86 -12.03 -3.22
C ALA A 280 -7.03 -12.28 -2.26
N THR A 281 -6.89 -11.78 -1.04
CA THR A 281 -7.94 -11.74 -0.02
C THR A 281 -8.40 -10.30 0.20
N GLU A 282 -9.57 -10.11 0.79
CA GLU A 282 -10.22 -8.82 0.94
C GLU A 282 -10.48 -8.51 2.42
N TRP A 283 -10.86 -7.29 2.72
CA TRP A 283 -11.14 -6.85 4.09
C TRP A 283 -12.27 -7.64 4.76
N ASP A 284 -13.31 -7.99 4.01
CA ASP A 284 -14.45 -8.75 4.53
C ASP A 284 -14.13 -10.25 4.72
N ALA A 285 -13.15 -10.77 3.98
CA ALA A 285 -12.67 -12.13 4.05
C ALA A 285 -11.13 -12.16 4.01
N PRO A 286 -10.45 -11.73 5.09
CA PRO A 286 -9.01 -11.48 5.08
C PRO A 286 -8.15 -12.74 5.02
N ALA A 287 -8.73 -13.91 5.28
CA ALA A 287 -8.03 -15.19 5.30
C ALA A 287 -8.63 -16.19 4.30
N LEU A 288 -7.77 -16.78 3.48
CA LEU A 288 -8.08 -17.92 2.63
C LEU A 288 -7.55 -19.18 3.29
N ARG A 289 -8.44 -20.10 3.73
CA ARG A 289 -8.03 -21.40 4.26
C ARG A 289 -7.65 -22.34 3.12
N VAL A 290 -6.36 -22.64 3.00
CA VAL A 290 -5.79 -23.49 1.94
C VAL A 290 -5.55 -24.94 2.40
N ALA A 291 -5.53 -25.19 3.70
CA ALA A 291 -5.51 -26.53 4.30
C ALA A 291 -6.29 -26.56 5.63
N VAL A 292 -6.90 -27.70 5.94
CA VAL A 292 -7.75 -27.88 7.12
C VAL A 292 -7.00 -28.66 8.23
N ASP A 293 -6.20 -29.65 7.86
CA ASP A 293 -5.47 -30.49 8.80
C ASP A 293 -4.10 -30.89 8.21
N PRO A 294 -3.01 -30.36 8.79
CA PRO A 294 -2.99 -29.24 9.72
C PRO A 294 -3.47 -27.94 9.04
N VAL A 295 -4.10 -27.06 9.82
CA VAL A 295 -4.67 -25.80 9.30
C VAL A 295 -3.61 -24.92 8.67
N LEU A 296 -3.96 -24.24 7.55
CA LEU A 296 -3.13 -23.19 6.94
C LEU A 296 -4.04 -22.13 6.34
N ASP A 297 -3.91 -20.89 6.81
CA ASP A 297 -4.55 -19.71 6.25
C ASP A 297 -3.52 -18.82 5.58
N VAL A 298 -3.93 -18.22 4.45
CA VAL A 298 -3.14 -17.21 3.73
C VAL A 298 -3.90 -15.89 3.74
N THR A 299 -3.21 -14.80 4.03
CA THR A 299 -3.72 -13.44 3.86
C THR A 299 -2.87 -12.71 2.82
N ALA A 300 -3.52 -12.06 1.86
CA ALA A 300 -2.88 -11.33 0.76
C ALA A 300 -3.77 -10.15 0.36
N ILE A 301 -3.63 -9.01 1.04
CA ILE A 301 -4.50 -7.85 0.91
C ILE A 301 -3.73 -6.68 0.28
N ASP A 302 -4.30 -6.08 -0.77
CA ASP A 302 -3.65 -5.01 -1.55
C ASP A 302 -3.45 -3.71 -0.77
N ASN A 303 -4.41 -3.28 0.04
CA ASN A 303 -4.41 -1.95 0.66
C ASN A 303 -4.26 -1.97 2.19
N LEU A 304 -3.45 -2.86 2.73
CA LEU A 304 -3.15 -2.99 4.17
C LEU A 304 -2.89 -1.67 4.91
N PRO A 305 -2.15 -0.68 4.36
CA PRO A 305 -1.90 0.59 5.05
C PRO A 305 -3.17 1.37 5.41
N SER A 306 -4.31 1.10 4.75
CA SER A 306 -5.60 1.72 5.07
C SER A 306 -6.16 1.30 6.43
N MET A 307 -5.60 0.28 7.08
CA MET A 307 -5.92 -0.05 8.48
C MET A 307 -5.46 1.01 9.48
N LEU A 308 -4.43 1.78 9.12
CA LEU A 308 -3.85 2.88 9.90
C LEU A 308 -3.75 4.13 9.01
N PRO A 309 -4.89 4.73 8.62
CA PRO A 309 -4.91 5.73 7.55
C PRO A 309 -4.19 7.01 7.92
N VAL A 310 -4.20 7.43 9.20
CA VAL A 310 -3.53 8.66 9.63
C VAL A 310 -2.01 8.50 9.59
N GLU A 311 -1.48 7.48 10.25
CA GLU A 311 -0.02 7.24 10.28
C GLU A 311 0.53 6.96 8.89
N SER A 312 -0.19 6.18 8.09
CA SER A 312 0.17 5.90 6.70
C SER A 312 0.22 7.17 5.86
N SER A 313 -0.74 8.08 6.06
CA SER A 313 -0.79 9.36 5.36
C SER A 313 0.37 10.27 5.75
N VAL A 314 0.63 10.42 7.04
CA VAL A 314 1.70 11.29 7.56
C VAL A 314 3.06 10.81 7.05
N ASP A 315 3.34 9.51 7.13
CA ASP A 315 4.59 8.93 6.65
C ASP A 315 4.76 9.11 5.13
N TYR A 316 3.73 8.77 4.36
CA TYR A 316 3.77 8.89 2.90
C TYR A 316 3.91 10.34 2.45
N ALA A 317 3.08 11.24 3.00
CA ALA A 317 3.12 12.66 2.66
C ALA A 317 4.45 13.30 3.02
N GLY A 318 5.06 12.92 4.14
CA GLY A 318 6.40 13.38 4.53
C GLY A 318 7.47 12.98 3.51
N GLN A 319 7.42 11.74 3.00
CA GLN A 319 8.33 11.27 1.95
C GLN A 319 8.09 12.01 0.61
N LEU A 320 6.84 12.32 0.26
CA LEU A 320 6.46 12.95 -1.00
C LEU A 320 6.72 14.46 -1.02
N LEU A 321 6.65 15.13 0.13
CA LEU A 321 6.70 16.58 0.27
C LEU A 321 7.88 17.24 -0.45
N PRO A 322 9.13 16.75 -0.36
CA PRO A 322 10.25 17.33 -1.10
C PRO A 322 10.01 17.42 -2.61
N SER A 323 9.38 16.39 -3.19
CA SER A 323 9.01 16.37 -4.62
C SER A 323 7.87 17.34 -4.90
N LEU A 324 6.85 17.39 -4.06
CA LEU A 324 5.75 18.35 -4.23
C LEU A 324 6.24 19.81 -4.19
N LEU A 325 7.26 20.15 -3.44
CA LEU A 325 7.84 21.50 -3.41
C LEU A 325 8.48 21.91 -4.74
N THR A 326 8.77 20.97 -5.64
CA THR A 326 9.34 21.23 -6.98
C THR A 326 8.29 21.26 -8.10
N LEU A 327 6.99 21.24 -7.81
CA LEU A 327 5.91 21.23 -8.82
C LEU A 327 5.94 22.46 -9.76
N GLY A 328 6.68 23.51 -9.44
CA GLY A 328 6.91 24.64 -10.32
C GLY A 328 7.74 24.31 -11.57
N ASP A 329 8.50 23.22 -11.54
CA ASP A 329 9.32 22.72 -12.65
C ASP A 329 8.98 21.23 -12.95
N LEU A 330 7.93 21.02 -13.72
CA LEU A 330 7.53 19.70 -14.21
C LEU A 330 8.45 19.14 -15.30
N GLY A 331 9.34 19.97 -15.86
CA GLY A 331 10.33 19.61 -16.86
C GLY A 331 11.60 19.01 -16.25
N GLY A 332 11.77 19.05 -14.93
CA GLY A 332 12.95 18.62 -14.21
C GLY A 332 12.71 17.41 -13.27
N GLY A 333 13.80 16.86 -12.76
CA GLY A 333 13.83 15.90 -11.65
C GLY A 333 12.90 14.70 -11.82
N VAL A 334 12.16 14.39 -10.75
CA VAL A 334 11.26 13.25 -10.67
C VAL A 334 10.05 13.39 -11.60
N TRP A 335 9.58 14.64 -11.80
CA TRP A 335 8.43 14.93 -12.65
C TRP A 335 8.70 14.63 -14.12
N ARG A 336 9.89 15.01 -14.62
CA ARG A 336 10.32 14.67 -15.97
C ARG A 336 10.39 13.16 -16.17
N ARG A 337 10.92 12.40 -15.21
CA ARG A 337 11.00 10.93 -15.32
C ARG A 337 9.62 10.31 -15.39
N ALA A 338 8.70 10.71 -14.52
CA ALA A 338 7.32 10.23 -14.53
C ALA A 338 6.59 10.60 -15.85
N LYS A 339 6.82 11.82 -16.36
CA LYS A 339 6.25 12.23 -17.66
C LYS A 339 6.79 11.40 -18.83
N LEU A 340 8.09 11.13 -18.87
CA LEU A 340 8.68 10.30 -19.92
C LEU A 340 8.10 8.88 -19.91
N GLU A 341 7.79 8.34 -18.73
CA GLU A 341 7.13 7.04 -18.62
C GLU A 341 5.70 7.09 -19.17
N PHE A 342 4.92 8.12 -18.82
CA PHE A 342 3.60 8.35 -19.40
C PHE A 342 3.65 8.47 -20.93
N ASP A 343 4.55 9.28 -21.47
CA ASP A 343 4.68 9.51 -22.91
C ASP A 343 4.97 8.21 -23.69
N ARG A 344 5.76 7.29 -23.12
CA ARG A 344 6.03 5.99 -23.72
C ARG A 344 4.77 5.14 -23.88
N HIS A 345 3.87 5.17 -22.87
CA HIS A 345 2.69 4.32 -22.85
C HIS A 345 1.47 4.91 -23.56
N VAL A 346 1.41 6.22 -23.72
CA VAL A 346 0.36 6.91 -24.51
C VAL A 346 0.67 6.92 -25.99
N ALA A 347 1.94 6.83 -26.39
CA ALA A 347 2.35 6.78 -27.80
C ALA A 347 1.98 5.46 -28.50
N VAL A 348 1.69 4.42 -27.75
CA VAL A 348 1.28 3.09 -28.23
C VAL A 348 -0.25 3.03 -28.22
#